data_2c7b8113f84f7daa5e9a46fb1edebbf2
#
_entry.id   2c7b8113f84f7daa5e9a46fb1edebbf2
#
_cell.length_a   1.000
_cell.length_b   1.000
_cell.length_c   1.000
_cell.angle_alpha   90.00
_cell.angle_beta   90.00
_cell.angle_gamma   90.00
#
_symmetry.space_group_name_H-M   'P 1'
#
loop_
_entity.id
_entity.type
_entity.pdbx_description
1 polymer ?
#
loop_
_entity_poly.entity_id
_entity_poly.type
_entity_poly.pdbx_seq_one_letter_code
_entity_poly.pdbx_strand_id
1 'polypeptide(L)'
;MNETVKICFGLIGGLALFLYGMNTMSDALQKTAGERMKKILSFLTKNPIMGALAGALVTAVLQSSSATTVMAIGFVSAGLMTLPQAISVIFGANIGTTMTAQLLAFKLSDYIYPIIFIGFMLQFVGKTEKLKNIGMVIFSFGLLFEGIEIMGHVMKPLAGSSVFVDLMAEVSSTPVLGVLLGGVMTLVVQSSSATIAVLQNFAAQPAADGVSSVIGLTGAIPILLGDNIGTTITAILASIGQTKNAQRTAIAHSIFNISGSLVCLCIIPLFAQFVQYISPSGREIDVISRQIANAHTTFNVVCTLAWLPFIPVMVKIVKAIIRGEDKNLKAAYEPQYLDNNLLDKPAAAMYLVSLELERLVGLADRTLNQLKLVLDSQRIAKDYEAFQEDLMILEQLQGRVTEYITKLLSGGYLTEQQSEETARLHFVTNNIQRMAERCRDMDEICRQVVAQNRVFSSVANEEIVKCITLAQSLLSRSVEAVKTGSKEMVNDIFRDTDQMRRSERRCNKAHLKRVKAGECHAHMTPYFSDLLYNLSRIADNCVSIAEEADTGAGFAELHKNAKKMGFVEGR
;
A
#
# COMPACT_ATOMS: atom_id res chain seq x y z
N MET A 1 40.56 -24.87 7.59
CA MET A 1 39.65 -24.02 6.80
C MET A 1 40.47 -22.86 6.25
N ASN A 2 40.39 -22.60 4.96
CA ASN A 2 41.16 -21.52 4.31
C ASN A 2 40.78 -20.15 4.95
N GLU A 3 41.76 -19.25 5.11
CA GLU A 3 41.53 -17.92 5.73
C GLU A 3 40.43 -17.12 5.01
N THR A 4 40.42 -17.14 3.68
CA THR A 4 39.39 -16.54 2.86
C THR A 4 37.97 -17.07 3.19
N VAL A 5 37.85 -18.40 3.43
CA VAL A 5 36.57 -19.02 3.79
C VAL A 5 36.10 -18.57 5.19
N LYS A 6 37.03 -18.40 6.14
CA LYS A 6 36.72 -17.88 7.48
C LYS A 6 36.22 -16.43 7.41
N ILE A 7 36.88 -15.62 6.59
CA ILE A 7 36.46 -14.22 6.36
C ILE A 7 35.05 -14.18 5.76
N CYS A 8 34.79 -14.95 4.69
CA CYS A 8 33.47 -14.98 4.06
C CYS A 8 32.38 -15.44 5.06
N PHE A 9 32.62 -16.50 5.82
CA PHE A 9 31.64 -16.99 6.80
C PHE A 9 31.40 -15.98 7.94
N GLY A 10 32.47 -15.33 8.42
CA GLY A 10 32.35 -14.30 9.44
C GLY A 10 31.62 -13.05 8.96
N LEU A 11 31.86 -12.60 7.72
CA LEU A 11 31.14 -11.49 7.12
C LEU A 11 29.64 -11.82 6.93
N ILE A 12 29.33 -12.98 6.35
CA ILE A 12 27.95 -13.43 6.15
C ILE A 12 27.24 -13.63 7.50
N GLY A 13 27.92 -14.26 8.48
CA GLY A 13 27.37 -14.50 9.82
C GLY A 13 27.16 -13.20 10.60
N GLY A 14 28.12 -12.28 10.57
CA GLY A 14 28.02 -10.96 11.19
C GLY A 14 26.92 -10.12 10.55
N LEU A 15 26.82 -10.12 9.22
CA LEU A 15 25.75 -9.44 8.49
C LEU A 15 24.38 -10.04 8.81
N ALA A 16 24.27 -11.36 8.92
CA ALA A 16 23.03 -12.03 9.29
C ALA A 16 22.56 -11.63 10.70
N LEU A 17 23.48 -11.59 11.69
CA LEU A 17 23.18 -11.11 13.05
C LEU A 17 22.77 -9.64 13.06
N PHE A 18 23.48 -8.79 12.32
CA PHE A 18 23.16 -7.38 12.17
C PHE A 18 21.75 -7.19 11.60
N LEU A 19 21.43 -7.85 10.47
CA LEU A 19 20.12 -7.76 9.82
C LEU A 19 19.01 -8.32 10.71
N TYR A 20 19.24 -9.43 11.38
CA TYR A 20 18.28 -10.01 12.31
C TYR A 20 18.02 -9.07 13.49
N GLY A 21 19.07 -8.51 14.11
CA GLY A 21 18.97 -7.54 15.18
C GLY A 21 18.20 -6.29 14.73
N MET A 22 18.52 -5.74 13.56
CA MET A 22 17.85 -4.56 12.99
C MET A 22 16.36 -4.83 12.71
N ASN A 23 16.03 -5.92 12.04
CA ASN A 23 14.64 -6.24 11.71
C ASN A 23 13.81 -6.52 12.97
N THR A 24 14.35 -7.29 13.92
CA THR A 24 13.66 -7.61 15.18
C THR A 24 13.46 -6.36 16.04
N MET A 25 14.43 -5.45 16.07
CA MET A 25 14.31 -4.14 16.74
C MET A 25 13.20 -3.30 16.09
N SER A 26 13.19 -3.22 14.75
CA SER A 26 12.16 -2.51 13.99
C SER A 26 10.76 -3.07 14.24
N ASP A 27 10.59 -4.40 14.23
CA ASP A 27 9.32 -5.07 14.51
C ASP A 27 8.82 -4.79 15.93
N ALA A 28 9.72 -4.84 16.92
CA ALA A 28 9.37 -4.54 18.31
C ALA A 28 8.97 -3.05 18.50
N LEU A 29 9.65 -2.13 17.83
CA LEU A 29 9.30 -0.72 17.80
C LEU A 29 7.95 -0.50 17.10
N GLN A 30 7.70 -1.16 15.97
CA GLN A 30 6.41 -1.10 15.26
C GLN A 30 5.25 -1.62 16.11
N LYS A 31 5.41 -2.74 16.81
CA LYS A 31 4.41 -3.29 17.73
C LYS A 31 4.09 -2.31 18.88
N THR A 32 5.10 -1.57 19.34
CA THR A 32 4.94 -0.62 20.46
C THR A 32 4.34 0.71 20.02
N ALA A 33 4.66 1.19 18.83
CA ALA A 33 4.37 2.55 18.38
C ALA A 33 3.58 2.65 17.05
N GLY A 34 3.43 1.56 16.29
CA GLY A 34 2.98 1.57 14.88
C GLY A 34 1.63 2.23 14.64
N GLU A 35 0.61 1.98 15.47
CA GLU A 35 -0.70 2.63 15.33
C GLU A 35 -0.65 4.15 15.59
N ARG A 36 0.21 4.59 16.52
CA ARG A 36 0.43 6.02 16.76
C ARG A 36 1.16 6.67 15.59
N MET A 37 2.11 5.95 14.97
CA MET A 37 2.86 6.46 13.82
C MET A 37 1.97 6.64 12.59
N LYS A 38 1.03 5.72 12.33
CA LYS A 38 0.01 5.89 11.27
C LYS A 38 -0.83 7.14 11.51
N LYS A 39 -1.28 7.39 12.74
CA LYS A 39 -2.04 8.59 13.11
C LYS A 39 -1.21 9.87 12.96
N ILE A 40 0.07 9.84 13.34
CA ILE A 40 0.99 10.98 13.16
C ILE A 40 1.12 11.31 11.67
N LEU A 41 1.34 10.30 10.82
CA LEU A 41 1.46 10.50 9.37
C LEU A 41 0.20 11.10 8.75
N SER A 42 -0.99 10.63 9.15
CA SER A 42 -2.26 11.12 8.60
C SER A 42 -2.63 12.53 9.08
N PHE A 43 -2.20 12.91 10.28
CA PHE A 43 -2.62 14.18 10.93
C PHE A 43 -1.64 15.35 10.69
N LEU A 44 -0.33 15.10 10.65
CA LEU A 44 0.70 16.13 10.56
C LEU A 44 1.06 16.57 9.13
N THR A 45 0.42 16.05 8.11
CA THR A 45 0.78 16.34 6.71
C THR A 45 0.11 17.58 6.11
N LYS A 46 -0.40 18.49 6.95
CA LYS A 46 -1.13 19.71 6.50
C LYS A 46 -0.26 20.67 5.68
N ASN A 47 1.04 20.73 5.95
CA ASN A 47 1.99 21.49 5.15
C ASN A 47 3.28 20.69 4.90
N PRO A 48 4.10 21.05 3.89
CA PRO A 48 5.29 20.30 3.53
C PRO A 48 6.33 20.17 4.65
N ILE A 49 6.51 21.18 5.48
CA ILE A 49 7.47 21.15 6.60
C ILE A 49 7.02 20.10 7.63
N MET A 50 5.75 20.16 8.02
CA MET A 50 5.20 19.18 8.96
C MET A 50 5.19 17.77 8.39
N GLY A 51 4.97 17.62 7.07
CA GLY A 51 5.09 16.34 6.39
C GLY A 51 6.51 15.77 6.46
N ALA A 52 7.53 16.59 6.21
CA ALA A 52 8.93 16.18 6.33
C ALA A 52 9.30 15.83 7.78
N LEU A 53 8.88 16.62 8.77
CA LEU A 53 9.10 16.31 10.18
C LEU A 53 8.41 15.01 10.60
N ALA A 54 7.17 14.79 10.17
CA ALA A 54 6.44 13.56 10.43
C ALA A 54 7.14 12.35 9.80
N GLY A 55 7.58 12.45 8.54
CA GLY A 55 8.35 11.42 7.86
C GLY A 55 9.67 11.10 8.57
N ALA A 56 10.41 12.13 8.99
CA ALA A 56 11.66 11.96 9.73
C ALA A 56 11.42 11.26 11.09
N LEU A 57 10.42 11.71 11.86
CA LEU A 57 10.09 11.14 13.15
C LEU A 57 9.63 9.67 13.02
N VAL A 58 8.70 9.42 12.09
CA VAL A 58 8.17 8.06 11.88
C VAL A 58 9.29 7.12 11.46
N THR A 59 10.14 7.53 10.54
CA THR A 59 11.28 6.70 10.08
C THR A 59 12.32 6.50 11.19
N ALA A 60 12.65 7.53 11.95
CA ALA A 60 13.57 7.41 13.08
C ALA A 60 13.06 6.43 14.16
N VAL A 61 11.73 6.41 14.41
CA VAL A 61 11.12 5.45 15.35
C VAL A 61 11.00 4.05 14.76
N LEU A 62 10.53 3.92 13.50
CA LEU A 62 10.38 2.62 12.84
C LEU A 62 11.71 2.03 12.36
N GLN A 63 12.77 2.83 12.32
CA GLN A 63 14.10 2.46 11.81
C GLN A 63 14.06 1.88 10.37
N SER A 64 13.04 2.28 9.59
CA SER A 64 12.82 1.79 8.22
C SER A 64 12.18 2.88 7.34
N SER A 65 12.99 3.49 6.45
CA SER A 65 12.47 4.42 5.45
C SER A 65 11.64 3.71 4.38
N SER A 66 11.98 2.46 4.04
CA SER A 66 11.19 1.65 3.12
C SER A 66 9.77 1.44 3.65
N ALA A 67 9.61 1.09 4.93
CA ALA A 67 8.28 0.95 5.56
C ALA A 67 7.50 2.27 5.54
N THR A 68 8.14 3.40 5.88
CA THR A 68 7.51 4.73 5.85
C THR A 68 7.10 5.13 4.42
N THR A 69 7.96 4.87 3.44
CA THR A 69 7.69 5.19 2.03
C THR A 69 6.57 4.33 1.46
N VAL A 70 6.58 3.02 1.71
CA VAL A 70 5.50 2.10 1.30
C VAL A 70 4.17 2.50 1.95
N MET A 71 4.19 2.91 3.20
CA MET A 71 3.02 3.42 3.91
C MET A 71 2.48 4.72 3.25
N ALA A 72 3.36 5.67 2.90
CA ALA A 72 2.99 6.89 2.20
C ALA A 72 2.39 6.58 0.80
N ILE A 73 3.00 5.66 0.03
CA ILE A 73 2.50 5.17 -1.25
C ILE A 73 1.10 4.56 -1.07
N GLY A 74 0.90 3.70 -0.06
CA GLY A 74 -0.39 3.11 0.26
C GLY A 74 -1.45 4.15 0.63
N PHE A 75 -1.11 5.16 1.43
CA PHE A 75 -2.03 6.25 1.77
C PHE A 75 -2.42 7.11 0.57
N VAL A 76 -1.48 7.35 -0.36
CA VAL A 76 -1.79 8.03 -1.62
C VAL A 76 -2.72 7.19 -2.48
N SER A 77 -2.46 5.88 -2.58
CA SER A 77 -3.29 4.96 -3.35
C SER A 77 -4.71 4.87 -2.78
N ALA A 78 -4.84 4.87 -1.45
CA ALA A 78 -6.13 4.88 -0.75
C ALA A 78 -6.80 6.29 -0.72
N GLY A 79 -6.20 7.32 -1.32
CA GLY A 79 -6.73 8.69 -1.30
C GLY A 79 -6.69 9.38 0.08
N LEU A 80 -6.00 8.80 1.06
CA LEU A 80 -5.82 9.35 2.41
C LEU A 80 -4.74 10.42 2.47
N MET A 81 -3.89 10.50 1.45
CA MET A 81 -2.79 11.46 1.35
C MET A 81 -2.67 11.98 -0.08
N THR A 82 -2.46 13.27 -0.23
CA THR A 82 -2.19 13.87 -1.53
C THR A 82 -0.75 13.64 -1.97
N LEU A 83 -0.48 13.70 -3.29
CA LEU A 83 0.87 13.57 -3.83
C LEU A 83 1.89 14.55 -3.20
N PRO A 84 1.60 15.87 -3.05
CA PRO A 84 2.54 16.79 -2.37
C PRO A 84 2.84 16.41 -0.91
N GLN A 85 1.83 15.93 -0.17
CA GLN A 85 2.00 15.47 1.21
C GLN A 85 2.93 14.26 1.28
N ALA A 86 2.70 13.26 0.42
CA ALA A 86 3.54 12.06 0.37
C ALA A 86 4.99 12.39 0.00
N ILE A 87 5.21 13.27 -0.97
CA ILE A 87 6.54 13.74 -1.35
C ILE A 87 7.26 14.35 -0.14
N SER A 88 6.58 15.21 0.64
CA SER A 88 7.17 15.81 1.83
C SER A 88 7.52 14.77 2.90
N VAL A 89 6.65 13.78 3.13
CA VAL A 89 6.90 12.67 4.06
C VAL A 89 8.12 11.85 3.64
N ILE A 90 8.27 11.56 2.33
CA ILE A 90 9.42 10.81 1.81
C ILE A 90 10.72 11.58 1.99
N PHE A 91 10.72 12.89 1.75
CA PHE A 91 11.90 13.73 2.02
C PHE A 91 12.32 13.64 3.49
N GLY A 92 11.35 13.69 4.41
CA GLY A 92 11.60 13.48 5.82
C GLY A 92 12.07 12.07 6.15
N ALA A 93 11.51 11.06 5.51
CA ALA A 93 11.91 9.66 5.72
C ALA A 93 13.40 9.42 5.42
N ASN A 94 13.93 10.07 4.37
CA ASN A 94 15.36 10.02 4.07
C ASN A 94 16.21 10.62 5.22
N ILE A 95 15.77 11.72 5.85
CA ILE A 95 16.45 12.24 7.06
C ILE A 95 16.36 11.23 8.20
N GLY A 96 15.17 10.66 8.46
CA GLY A 96 14.95 9.68 9.54
C GLY A 96 15.84 8.45 9.46
N THR A 97 16.16 7.97 8.24
CA THR A 97 17.08 6.85 8.00
C THR A 97 18.49 7.13 8.54
N THR A 98 18.92 8.39 8.51
CA THR A 98 20.28 8.75 8.96
C THR A 98 20.50 8.53 10.44
N MET A 99 19.43 8.45 11.25
CA MET A 99 19.51 8.14 12.68
C MET A 99 20.16 6.78 12.93
N THR A 100 19.91 5.79 12.08
CA THR A 100 20.58 4.50 12.16
C THR A 100 22.10 4.66 11.99
N ALA A 101 22.53 5.38 10.94
CA ALA A 101 23.96 5.64 10.71
C ALA A 101 24.61 6.37 11.90
N GLN A 102 23.89 7.31 12.52
CA GLN A 102 24.35 8.03 13.73
C GLN A 102 24.49 7.08 14.93
N LEU A 103 23.55 6.16 15.12
CA LEU A 103 23.62 5.15 16.18
C LEU A 103 24.80 4.21 15.96
N LEU A 104 25.00 3.74 14.74
CA LEU A 104 26.09 2.82 14.38
C LEU A 104 27.48 3.45 14.57
N ALA A 105 27.59 4.76 14.50
CA ALA A 105 28.85 5.48 14.71
C ALA A 105 29.26 5.61 16.20
N PHE A 106 28.47 5.07 17.15
CA PHE A 106 28.90 4.94 18.54
C PHE A 106 29.79 3.72 18.76
N LYS A 107 30.87 3.88 19.49
CA LYS A 107 31.74 2.77 19.91
C LYS A 107 31.15 2.15 21.18
N LEU A 108 30.42 1.04 21.04
CA LEU A 108 29.71 0.37 22.14
C LEU A 108 30.26 -1.03 22.42
N SER A 109 31.41 -1.39 21.86
CA SER A 109 32.01 -2.75 21.96
C SER A 109 32.03 -3.27 23.39
N ASP A 110 32.42 -2.45 24.37
CA ASP A 110 32.51 -2.84 25.78
C ASP A 110 31.16 -3.08 26.46
N TYR A 111 30.07 -2.57 25.89
CA TYR A 111 28.73 -2.64 26.48
C TYR A 111 27.78 -3.59 25.77
N ILE A 112 28.21 -4.27 24.70
CA ILE A 112 27.34 -5.13 23.87
C ILE A 112 26.73 -6.25 24.73
N TYR A 113 27.53 -6.99 25.46
CA TYR A 113 27.06 -8.13 26.27
C TYR A 113 26.15 -7.70 27.45
N PRO A 114 26.45 -6.67 28.23
CA PRO A 114 25.50 -6.10 29.19
C PRO A 114 24.16 -5.69 28.56
N ILE A 115 24.17 -5.07 27.39
CA ILE A 115 22.95 -4.66 26.67
C ILE A 115 22.12 -5.89 26.26
N ILE A 116 22.76 -6.90 25.68
CA ILE A 116 22.11 -8.18 25.31
C ILE A 116 21.48 -8.83 26.56
N PHE A 117 22.23 -8.90 27.68
CA PHE A 117 21.74 -9.53 28.89
C PHE A 117 20.53 -8.77 29.49
N ILE A 118 20.59 -7.45 29.59
CA ILE A 118 19.49 -6.64 30.11
C ILE A 118 18.26 -6.81 29.22
N GLY A 119 18.42 -6.72 27.89
CA GLY A 119 17.33 -6.92 26.94
C GLY A 119 16.68 -8.30 27.06
N PHE A 120 17.49 -9.35 27.16
CA PHE A 120 17.03 -10.72 27.38
C PHE A 120 16.26 -10.87 28.70
N MET A 121 16.78 -10.33 29.80
CA MET A 121 16.12 -10.39 31.09
C MET A 121 14.75 -9.66 31.07
N LEU A 122 14.67 -8.47 30.49
CA LEU A 122 13.42 -7.73 30.36
C LEU A 122 12.40 -8.48 29.52
N GLN A 123 12.85 -9.14 28.45
CA GLN A 123 11.97 -9.95 27.60
C GLN A 123 11.48 -11.20 28.34
N PHE A 124 12.37 -11.91 29.06
CA PHE A 124 12.10 -13.17 29.72
C PHE A 124 11.23 -12.99 30.98
N VAL A 125 11.54 -12.01 31.81
CA VAL A 125 10.86 -11.75 33.11
C VAL A 125 9.66 -10.81 32.94
N GLY A 126 9.56 -10.09 31.83
CA GLY A 126 8.53 -9.09 31.59
C GLY A 126 7.10 -9.66 31.67
N LYS A 127 6.28 -9.09 32.55
CA LYS A 127 4.87 -9.50 32.73
C LYS A 127 3.90 -8.87 31.72
N THR A 128 4.30 -7.81 31.04
CA THR A 128 3.46 -7.09 30.07
C THR A 128 4.08 -7.14 28.68
N GLU A 129 3.24 -7.22 27.63
CA GLU A 129 3.69 -7.20 26.24
C GLU A 129 4.56 -5.96 25.92
N LYS A 130 4.22 -4.81 26.52
CA LYS A 130 5.01 -3.58 26.36
C LYS A 130 6.44 -3.75 26.91
N LEU A 131 6.59 -4.37 28.09
CA LEU A 131 7.90 -4.60 28.71
C LEU A 131 8.72 -5.65 27.92
N LYS A 132 8.07 -6.69 27.43
CA LYS A 132 8.70 -7.68 26.54
C LYS A 132 9.20 -7.05 25.25
N ASN A 133 8.40 -6.19 24.62
CA ASN A 133 8.78 -5.49 23.40
C ASN A 133 9.94 -4.51 23.65
N ILE A 134 9.96 -3.80 24.78
CA ILE A 134 11.10 -2.95 25.19
C ILE A 134 12.36 -3.83 25.39
N GLY A 135 12.21 -4.96 26.07
CA GLY A 135 13.29 -5.94 26.21
C GLY A 135 13.83 -6.43 24.87
N MET A 136 12.91 -6.72 23.93
CA MET A 136 13.28 -7.11 22.57
C MET A 136 14.04 -6.01 21.83
N VAL A 137 13.63 -4.75 21.93
CA VAL A 137 14.36 -3.61 21.34
C VAL A 137 15.79 -3.55 21.87
N ILE A 138 15.98 -3.64 23.19
CA ILE A 138 17.30 -3.59 23.83
C ILE A 138 18.16 -4.80 23.45
N PHE A 139 17.58 -6.00 23.46
CA PHE A 139 18.25 -7.25 23.06
C PHE A 139 18.73 -7.19 21.62
N SER A 140 17.84 -6.81 20.72
CA SER A 140 18.10 -6.72 19.28
C SER A 140 19.11 -5.63 18.93
N PHE A 141 19.11 -4.52 19.69
CA PHE A 141 20.13 -3.48 19.60
C PHE A 141 21.52 -4.03 19.93
N GLY A 142 21.63 -4.83 21.00
CA GLY A 142 22.88 -5.52 21.31
C GLY A 142 23.33 -6.51 20.23
N LEU A 143 22.42 -7.32 19.68
CA LEU A 143 22.72 -8.24 18.59
C LEU A 143 23.21 -7.53 17.32
N LEU A 144 22.61 -6.37 17.01
CA LEU A 144 23.03 -5.54 15.89
C LEU A 144 24.49 -5.11 16.02
N PHE A 145 24.91 -4.65 17.21
CA PHE A 145 26.29 -4.26 17.46
C PHE A 145 27.24 -5.46 17.48
N GLU A 146 26.82 -6.61 18.00
CA GLU A 146 27.61 -7.85 17.95
C GLU A 146 27.88 -8.26 16.49
N GLY A 147 26.87 -8.17 15.62
CA GLY A 147 27.04 -8.42 14.18
C GLY A 147 28.09 -7.50 13.54
N ILE A 148 28.10 -6.20 13.91
CA ILE A 148 29.13 -5.23 13.47
C ILE A 148 30.51 -5.61 13.97
N GLU A 149 30.63 -5.99 15.25
CA GLU A 149 31.91 -6.36 15.88
C GLU A 149 32.51 -7.59 15.19
N ILE A 150 31.69 -8.62 14.93
CA ILE A 150 32.12 -9.83 14.19
C ILE A 150 32.61 -9.43 12.78
N MET A 151 31.87 -8.62 12.04
CA MET A 151 32.29 -8.15 10.71
C MET A 151 33.62 -7.41 10.78
N GLY A 152 33.81 -6.51 11.76
CA GLY A 152 35.04 -5.76 11.96
C GLY A 152 36.26 -6.65 12.22
N HIS A 153 36.11 -7.65 13.06
CA HIS A 153 37.17 -8.58 13.36
C HIS A 153 37.65 -9.40 12.16
N VAL A 154 36.70 -9.90 11.34
CA VAL A 154 37.05 -10.72 10.17
C VAL A 154 37.50 -9.87 8.96
N MET A 155 37.25 -8.57 8.95
CA MET A 155 37.73 -7.66 7.89
C MET A 155 39.16 -7.20 8.07
N LYS A 156 39.72 -7.25 9.29
CA LYS A 156 41.10 -6.82 9.54
C LYS A 156 42.16 -7.46 8.61
N PRO A 157 42.15 -8.80 8.37
CA PRO A 157 43.07 -9.41 7.43
C PRO A 157 42.88 -8.94 5.97
N LEU A 158 41.65 -8.62 5.58
CA LEU A 158 41.34 -8.15 4.23
C LEU A 158 41.96 -6.78 3.96
N ALA A 159 41.91 -5.88 4.93
CA ALA A 159 42.49 -4.55 4.82
C ALA A 159 44.02 -4.58 4.56
N GLY A 160 44.69 -5.67 4.91
CA GLY A 160 46.10 -5.90 4.58
C GLY A 160 46.38 -6.57 3.22
N SER A 161 45.35 -6.98 2.49
CA SER A 161 45.48 -7.60 1.16
C SER A 161 45.74 -6.56 0.07
N SER A 162 46.81 -6.74 -0.74
CA SER A 162 47.11 -5.81 -1.83
C SER A 162 45.98 -5.68 -2.85
N VAL A 163 45.37 -6.80 -3.23
CA VAL A 163 44.23 -6.83 -4.15
C VAL A 163 43.06 -5.97 -3.65
N PHE A 164 42.83 -6.01 -2.35
CA PHE A 164 41.79 -5.27 -1.71
C PHE A 164 42.11 -3.77 -1.62
N VAL A 165 43.33 -3.42 -1.24
CA VAL A 165 43.81 -2.02 -1.18
C VAL A 165 43.76 -1.38 -2.57
N ASP A 166 44.21 -2.12 -3.59
CA ASP A 166 44.17 -1.64 -4.98
C ASP A 166 42.73 -1.39 -5.46
N LEU A 167 41.78 -2.30 -5.15
CA LEU A 167 40.36 -2.13 -5.46
C LEU A 167 39.76 -0.90 -4.75
N MET A 168 40.11 -0.68 -3.49
CA MET A 168 39.64 0.50 -2.74
C MET A 168 40.24 1.81 -3.26
N ALA A 169 41.49 1.79 -3.67
CA ALA A 169 42.15 2.93 -4.33
C ALA A 169 41.44 3.27 -5.66
N GLU A 170 41.05 2.27 -6.44
CA GLU A 170 40.29 2.45 -7.68
C GLU A 170 38.88 3.01 -7.42
N VAL A 171 38.16 2.49 -6.44
CA VAL A 171 36.85 3.01 -6.02
C VAL A 171 36.96 4.45 -5.52
N SER A 172 38.01 4.78 -4.75
CA SER A 172 38.25 6.15 -4.26
C SER A 172 38.62 7.13 -5.38
N SER A 173 39.33 6.66 -6.40
CA SER A 173 39.75 7.49 -7.54
C SER A 173 38.64 7.68 -8.58
N THR A 174 37.65 6.76 -8.62
CA THR A 174 36.58 6.75 -9.61
C THR A 174 35.20 6.83 -8.91
N PRO A 175 34.70 8.04 -8.61
CA PRO A 175 33.45 8.22 -7.84
C PRO A 175 32.23 7.48 -8.40
N VAL A 176 32.14 7.36 -9.74
CA VAL A 176 31.04 6.63 -10.41
C VAL A 176 31.04 5.14 -10.00
N LEU A 177 32.21 4.54 -9.86
CA LEU A 177 32.35 3.14 -9.42
C LEU A 177 31.84 2.98 -7.97
N GLY A 178 32.17 3.95 -7.10
CA GLY A 178 31.65 3.99 -5.73
C GLY A 178 30.13 4.07 -5.68
N VAL A 179 29.49 4.92 -6.52
CA VAL A 179 28.03 5.03 -6.64
C VAL A 179 27.42 3.70 -7.12
N LEU A 180 28.00 3.08 -8.13
CA LEU A 180 27.52 1.79 -8.63
C LEU A 180 27.62 0.70 -7.53
N LEU A 181 28.74 0.65 -6.82
CA LEU A 181 28.95 -0.31 -5.74
C LEU A 181 27.91 -0.14 -4.63
N GLY A 182 27.72 1.08 -4.11
CA GLY A 182 26.73 1.37 -3.08
C GLY A 182 25.29 1.07 -3.54
N GLY A 183 24.96 1.46 -4.79
CA GLY A 183 23.66 1.20 -5.39
C GLY A 183 23.35 -0.29 -5.53
N VAL A 184 24.28 -1.07 -6.05
CA VAL A 184 24.14 -2.54 -6.20
C VAL A 184 24.06 -3.24 -4.84
N MET A 185 24.91 -2.85 -3.88
CA MET A 185 24.84 -3.41 -2.53
C MET A 185 23.46 -3.20 -1.92
N THR A 186 22.91 -2.00 -1.97
CA THR A 186 21.60 -1.68 -1.39
C THR A 186 20.45 -2.33 -2.15
N LEU A 187 20.56 -2.44 -3.47
CA LEU A 187 19.58 -3.14 -4.30
C LEU A 187 19.50 -4.65 -3.93
N VAL A 188 20.64 -5.28 -3.69
CA VAL A 188 20.71 -6.71 -3.34
C VAL A 188 20.27 -6.94 -1.89
N VAL A 189 20.78 -6.15 -0.96
CA VAL A 189 20.49 -6.29 0.48
C VAL A 189 19.11 -5.73 0.84
N GLN A 190 18.57 -4.79 0.03
CA GLN A 190 17.33 -4.05 0.25
C GLN A 190 17.28 -3.31 1.60
N SER A 191 18.43 -2.96 2.13
CA SER A 191 18.59 -2.27 3.41
C SER A 191 19.74 -1.25 3.33
N SER A 192 19.40 0.02 3.26
CA SER A 192 20.40 1.11 3.31
C SER A 192 21.16 1.13 4.64
N SER A 193 20.46 0.84 5.75
CA SER A 193 21.13 0.76 7.07
C SER A 193 22.22 -0.30 7.10
N ALA A 194 22.00 -1.46 6.45
CA ALA A 194 22.99 -2.52 6.35
C ALA A 194 24.17 -2.11 5.46
N THR A 195 23.90 -1.49 4.32
CA THR A 195 24.96 -0.98 3.42
C THR A 195 25.82 0.06 4.14
N ILE A 196 25.23 1.01 4.86
CA ILE A 196 25.94 2.02 5.64
C ILE A 196 26.74 1.38 6.79
N ALA A 197 26.19 0.38 7.49
CA ALA A 197 26.91 -0.35 8.54
C ALA A 197 28.17 -1.03 8.00
N VAL A 198 28.06 -1.72 6.87
CA VAL A 198 29.19 -2.34 6.18
C VAL A 198 30.19 -1.28 5.77
N LEU A 199 29.76 -0.16 5.17
CA LEU A 199 30.61 0.95 4.76
C LEU A 199 31.37 1.56 5.94
N GLN A 200 30.69 1.86 7.05
CA GLN A 200 31.30 2.41 8.27
C GLN A 200 32.33 1.46 8.87
N ASN A 201 31.99 0.18 8.95
CA ASN A 201 32.90 -0.84 9.45
C ASN A 201 34.13 -0.99 8.56
N PHE A 202 33.92 -0.93 7.27
CA PHE A 202 34.95 -1.01 6.26
C PHE A 202 35.91 0.20 6.33
N ALA A 203 35.35 1.39 6.37
CA ALA A 203 36.11 2.62 6.47
C ALA A 203 36.91 2.73 7.79
N ALA A 204 36.45 2.06 8.84
CA ALA A 204 37.17 2.01 10.13
C ALA A 204 38.39 1.07 10.12
N GLN A 205 38.64 0.31 9.05
CA GLN A 205 39.83 -0.50 8.93
C GLN A 205 41.05 0.36 8.62
N PRO A 206 42.21 0.13 9.28
CA PRO A 206 43.42 0.90 9.06
C PRO A 206 44.04 0.58 7.70
N ALA A 207 44.53 1.59 7.02
CA ALA A 207 45.46 1.47 5.91
C ALA A 207 46.85 0.97 6.40
N ALA A 208 47.81 0.80 5.50
CA ALA A 208 49.14 0.33 5.82
C ALA A 208 49.91 1.19 6.84
N ASP A 209 49.55 2.49 6.98
CA ASP A 209 50.14 3.42 7.95
C ASP A 209 49.56 3.27 9.38
N GLY A 210 48.52 2.46 9.57
CA GLY A 210 47.84 2.24 10.85
C GLY A 210 47.07 3.47 11.40
N VAL A 211 46.94 4.56 10.64
CA VAL A 211 46.34 5.84 11.08
C VAL A 211 45.22 6.26 10.15
N SER A 212 45.43 6.13 8.85
CA SER A 212 44.46 6.47 7.81
C SER A 212 43.42 5.38 7.60
N SER A 213 42.25 5.75 7.12
CA SER A 213 41.22 4.82 6.69
C SER A 213 41.58 4.17 5.36
N VAL A 214 41.24 2.90 5.18
CA VAL A 214 41.48 2.15 3.93
C VAL A 214 40.77 2.76 2.70
N ILE A 215 39.69 3.51 2.90
CA ILE A 215 38.93 4.15 1.81
C ILE A 215 38.87 5.67 1.94
N GLY A 216 39.03 6.21 3.14
CA GLY A 216 38.89 7.63 3.44
C GLY A 216 37.46 8.17 3.24
N LEU A 217 37.22 9.41 3.70
CA LEU A 217 35.89 10.03 3.59
C LEU A 217 35.50 10.31 2.13
N THR A 218 36.44 10.74 1.30
CA THR A 218 36.20 11.06 -0.12
C THR A 218 35.83 9.82 -0.93
N GLY A 219 36.35 8.65 -0.59
CA GLY A 219 35.98 7.39 -1.22
C GLY A 219 34.66 6.82 -0.66
N ALA A 220 34.36 7.06 0.62
CA ALA A 220 33.12 6.59 1.24
C ALA A 220 31.87 7.38 0.76
N ILE A 221 31.99 8.69 0.48
CA ILE A 221 30.87 9.53 0.02
C ILE A 221 30.21 8.97 -1.24
N PRO A 222 30.89 8.62 -2.33
CA PRO A 222 30.26 8.04 -3.51
C PRO A 222 29.46 6.76 -3.23
N ILE A 223 29.95 5.88 -2.38
CA ILE A 223 29.26 4.63 -1.99
C ILE A 223 27.96 4.96 -1.22
N LEU A 224 28.01 5.93 -0.31
CA LEU A 224 26.85 6.47 0.40
C LEU A 224 25.81 7.07 -0.55
N LEU A 225 26.24 7.82 -1.57
CA LEU A 225 25.33 8.36 -2.58
C LEU A 225 24.66 7.25 -3.40
N GLY A 226 25.42 6.20 -3.73
CA GLY A 226 24.90 5.01 -4.38
C GLY A 226 23.87 4.27 -3.52
N ASP A 227 24.12 4.13 -2.24
CA ASP A 227 23.18 3.55 -1.26
C ASP A 227 21.85 4.30 -1.26
N ASN A 228 21.87 5.63 -1.21
CA ASN A 228 20.66 6.43 -1.26
C ASN A 228 19.87 6.24 -2.57
N ILE A 229 20.53 6.12 -3.71
CA ILE A 229 19.89 5.81 -5.00
C ILE A 229 19.29 4.39 -4.96
N GLY A 230 20.06 3.41 -4.52
CA GLY A 230 19.65 2.00 -4.45
C GLY A 230 18.40 1.77 -3.58
N THR A 231 18.25 2.53 -2.51
CA THR A 231 17.09 2.46 -1.61
C THR A 231 15.77 2.74 -2.33
N THR A 232 15.77 3.49 -3.42
CA THR A 232 14.55 3.88 -4.13
C THR A 232 13.84 2.71 -4.84
N ILE A 233 14.54 1.60 -5.06
CA ILE A 233 13.96 0.42 -5.72
C ILE A 233 12.77 -0.15 -4.94
N THR A 234 12.81 -0.13 -3.61
CA THR A 234 11.72 -0.63 -2.77
C THR A 234 10.44 0.18 -2.98
N ALA A 235 10.55 1.50 -3.14
CA ALA A 235 9.44 2.38 -3.46
C ALA A 235 8.86 2.09 -4.86
N ILE A 236 9.73 1.90 -5.85
CA ILE A 236 9.32 1.57 -7.23
C ILE A 236 8.56 0.24 -7.23
N LEU A 237 9.10 -0.81 -6.60
CA LEU A 237 8.45 -2.11 -6.53
C LEU A 237 7.09 -2.03 -5.83
N ALA A 238 6.99 -1.30 -4.71
CA ALA A 238 5.74 -1.11 -3.98
C ALA A 238 4.69 -0.31 -4.76
N SER A 239 5.08 0.47 -5.76
CA SER A 239 4.17 1.28 -6.57
C SER A 239 3.61 0.55 -7.80
N ILE A 240 4.12 -0.65 -8.12
CA ILE A 240 3.65 -1.44 -9.26
C ILE A 240 2.19 -1.85 -9.02
N GLY A 241 1.32 -1.59 -9.99
CA GLY A 241 -0.11 -1.87 -9.90
C GLY A 241 -0.92 -0.89 -9.04
N GLN A 242 -0.28 0.16 -8.47
CA GLN A 242 -0.94 1.19 -7.68
C GLN A 242 -1.43 2.37 -8.55
N THR A 243 -2.15 3.32 -7.94
CA THR A 243 -2.63 4.54 -8.60
C THR A 243 -1.48 5.35 -9.21
N LYS A 244 -1.80 6.22 -10.19
CA LYS A 244 -0.80 7.11 -10.83
C LYS A 244 -0.09 8.00 -9.82
N ASN A 245 -0.81 8.52 -8.82
CA ASN A 245 -0.21 9.34 -7.78
C ASN A 245 0.70 8.53 -6.85
N ALA A 246 0.39 7.27 -6.57
CA ALA A 246 1.27 6.35 -5.85
C ALA A 246 2.56 6.07 -6.62
N GLN A 247 2.47 5.81 -7.94
CA GLN A 247 3.63 5.66 -8.82
C GLN A 247 4.48 6.94 -8.89
N ARG A 248 3.83 8.11 -9.01
CA ARG A 248 4.51 9.42 -8.99
C ARG A 248 5.26 9.66 -7.69
N THR A 249 4.71 9.18 -6.57
CA THR A 249 5.34 9.26 -5.25
C THR A 249 6.65 8.45 -5.22
N ALA A 250 6.68 7.25 -5.79
CA ALA A 250 7.89 6.43 -5.90
C ALA A 250 8.95 7.07 -6.81
N ILE A 251 8.53 7.63 -7.96
CA ILE A 251 9.43 8.34 -8.88
C ILE A 251 10.00 9.61 -8.22
N ALA A 252 9.19 10.34 -7.41
CA ALA A 252 9.69 11.51 -6.67
C ALA A 252 10.82 11.13 -5.69
N HIS A 253 10.73 9.97 -5.04
CA HIS A 253 11.82 9.44 -4.20
C HIS A 253 13.09 9.20 -4.99
N SER A 254 12.99 8.61 -6.19
CA SER A 254 14.14 8.38 -7.06
C SER A 254 14.75 9.69 -7.55
N ILE A 255 13.93 10.66 -7.98
CA ILE A 255 14.42 11.95 -8.45
C ILE A 255 15.14 12.71 -7.33
N PHE A 256 14.61 12.68 -6.11
CA PHE A 256 15.23 13.31 -4.94
C PHE A 256 16.66 12.75 -4.73
N ASN A 257 16.82 11.44 -4.66
CA ASN A 257 18.12 10.82 -4.40
C ASN A 257 19.08 10.95 -5.57
N ILE A 258 18.62 10.76 -6.81
CA ILE A 258 19.46 10.89 -8.02
C ILE A 258 19.93 12.33 -8.20
N SER A 259 19.04 13.32 -8.11
CA SER A 259 19.41 14.73 -8.32
C SER A 259 20.37 15.22 -7.23
N GLY A 260 20.11 14.89 -5.96
CA GLY A 260 21.01 15.22 -4.87
C GLY A 260 22.39 14.58 -5.03
N SER A 261 22.44 13.28 -5.41
CA SER A 261 23.69 12.57 -5.64
C SER A 261 24.49 13.16 -6.80
N LEU A 262 23.84 13.52 -7.91
CA LEU A 262 24.51 14.15 -9.04
C LEU A 262 25.16 15.49 -8.65
N VAL A 263 24.46 16.32 -7.90
CA VAL A 263 25.01 17.60 -7.39
C VAL A 263 26.18 17.34 -6.43
N CYS A 264 26.01 16.41 -5.49
CA CYS A 264 27.03 16.10 -4.49
C CYS A 264 28.32 15.52 -5.14
N LEU A 265 28.18 14.69 -6.19
CA LEU A 265 29.32 14.15 -6.95
C LEU A 265 30.20 15.24 -7.56
N CYS A 266 29.62 16.37 -7.98
CA CYS A 266 30.39 17.49 -8.55
C CYS A 266 31.19 18.23 -7.47
N ILE A 267 30.86 18.11 -6.19
CA ILE A 267 31.45 18.91 -5.10
C ILE A 267 32.02 18.02 -3.96
N ILE A 268 32.35 16.76 -4.23
CA ILE A 268 32.86 15.82 -3.21
C ILE A 268 33.95 16.43 -2.32
N PRO A 269 35.01 17.07 -2.83
CA PRO A 269 36.06 17.61 -1.97
C PRO A 269 35.55 18.68 -1.00
N LEU A 270 34.72 19.58 -1.51
CA LEU A 270 34.11 20.63 -0.67
C LEU A 270 33.17 20.05 0.38
N PHE A 271 32.35 19.08 -0.02
CA PHE A 271 31.43 18.39 0.86
C PHE A 271 32.18 17.59 1.95
N ALA A 272 33.26 16.89 1.59
CA ALA A 272 34.10 16.18 2.53
C ALA A 272 34.75 17.12 3.56
N GLN A 273 35.30 18.25 3.13
CA GLN A 273 35.87 19.27 4.03
C GLN A 273 34.81 19.81 5.00
N PHE A 274 33.61 20.12 4.51
CA PHE A 274 32.51 20.56 5.39
C PHE A 274 32.14 19.49 6.42
N VAL A 275 32.01 18.24 6.00
CA VAL A 275 31.71 17.12 6.91
C VAL A 275 32.81 16.92 7.95
N GLN A 276 34.08 17.02 7.55
CA GLN A 276 35.19 16.95 8.49
C GLN A 276 35.14 18.09 9.51
N TYR A 277 34.81 19.32 9.07
CA TYR A 277 34.69 20.48 9.94
C TYR A 277 33.62 20.33 11.04
N ILE A 278 32.47 19.73 10.70
CA ILE A 278 31.37 19.50 11.67
C ILE A 278 31.52 18.21 12.48
N SER A 279 32.57 17.43 12.22
CA SER A 279 32.81 16.12 12.86
C SER A 279 33.89 16.23 13.96
N PRO A 280 33.92 15.27 14.91
CA PRO A 280 35.00 15.22 15.89
C PRO A 280 36.38 15.13 15.23
N SER A 281 37.38 15.77 15.84
CA SER A 281 38.77 15.68 15.46
C SER A 281 39.43 14.43 16.07
N GLY A 282 40.37 13.79 15.35
CA GLY A 282 41.10 12.60 15.82
C GLY A 282 41.80 11.90 14.68
N ARG A 283 42.34 10.70 14.98
CA ARG A 283 42.87 9.82 13.90
C ARG A 283 41.72 9.42 12.97
N GLU A 284 41.97 9.38 11.68
CA GLU A 284 40.93 9.13 10.67
C GLU A 284 40.13 7.85 10.99
N ILE A 285 40.79 6.74 11.30
CA ILE A 285 40.15 5.47 11.64
C ILE A 285 39.23 5.53 12.89
N ASP A 286 39.47 6.50 13.80
CA ASP A 286 38.64 6.66 14.99
C ASP A 286 37.40 7.49 14.76
N VAL A 287 37.43 8.40 13.77
CA VAL A 287 36.34 9.37 13.52
C VAL A 287 35.57 9.11 12.23
N ILE A 288 36.12 8.30 11.31
CA ILE A 288 35.56 8.09 9.97
C ILE A 288 34.10 7.60 9.98
N SER A 289 33.75 6.68 10.88
CA SER A 289 32.37 6.19 11.01
C SER A 289 31.41 7.33 11.36
N ARG A 290 31.83 8.25 12.23
CA ARG A 290 31.05 9.46 12.58
C ARG A 290 31.00 10.43 11.41
N GLN A 291 32.09 10.58 10.67
CA GLN A 291 32.12 11.45 9.47
C GLN A 291 31.19 10.90 8.38
N ILE A 292 31.13 9.59 8.16
CA ILE A 292 30.18 8.96 7.22
C ILE A 292 28.74 9.19 7.68
N ALA A 293 28.43 9.03 8.97
CA ALA A 293 27.12 9.31 9.51
C ALA A 293 26.73 10.80 9.34
N ASN A 294 27.65 11.72 9.61
CA ASN A 294 27.45 13.15 9.40
C ASN A 294 27.27 13.49 7.92
N ALA A 295 28.04 12.85 7.01
CA ALA A 295 27.85 13.00 5.57
C ALA A 295 26.45 12.56 5.14
N HIS A 296 25.99 11.42 5.64
CA HIS A 296 24.65 10.89 5.36
C HIS A 296 23.57 11.84 5.84
N THR A 297 23.66 12.31 7.07
CA THR A 297 22.70 13.25 7.65
C THR A 297 22.72 14.60 6.89
N THR A 298 23.90 15.15 6.66
CA THR A 298 24.06 16.44 5.94
C THR A 298 23.48 16.37 4.53
N PHE A 299 23.80 15.31 3.79
CA PHE A 299 23.26 15.10 2.45
C PHE A 299 21.73 15.12 2.46
N ASN A 300 21.08 14.29 3.30
CA ASN A 300 19.63 14.17 3.33
C ASN A 300 18.94 15.44 3.84
N VAL A 301 19.52 16.11 4.83
CA VAL A 301 18.98 17.39 5.34
C VAL A 301 19.08 18.48 4.28
N VAL A 302 20.25 18.65 3.65
CA VAL A 302 20.46 19.67 2.63
C VAL A 302 19.57 19.41 1.40
N CYS A 303 19.49 18.17 0.93
CA CYS A 303 18.60 17.81 -0.19
C CYS A 303 17.12 18.07 0.18
N THR A 304 16.69 17.73 1.40
CA THR A 304 15.32 18.01 1.85
C THR A 304 15.05 19.51 1.89
N LEU A 305 15.93 20.31 2.50
CA LEU A 305 15.77 21.76 2.55
C LEU A 305 15.78 22.40 1.15
N ALA A 306 16.60 21.88 0.24
CA ALA A 306 16.64 22.34 -1.14
C ALA A 306 15.36 22.02 -1.89
N TRP A 307 14.82 20.77 -1.79
CA TRP A 307 13.63 20.36 -2.51
C TRP A 307 12.31 20.80 -1.89
N LEU A 308 12.26 21.05 -0.58
CA LEU A 308 11.02 21.35 0.15
C LEU A 308 10.24 22.54 -0.46
N PRO A 309 10.85 23.70 -0.78
CA PRO A 309 10.15 24.79 -1.45
C PRO A 309 9.78 24.47 -2.92
N PHE A 310 10.44 23.49 -3.54
CA PHE A 310 10.23 23.10 -4.93
C PHE A 310 9.32 21.85 -5.07
N ILE A 311 8.59 21.42 -4.05
CA ILE A 311 7.59 20.34 -4.16
C ILE A 311 6.63 20.57 -5.34
N PRO A 312 6.10 21.78 -5.63
CA PRO A 312 5.27 22.01 -6.80
C PRO A 312 5.97 21.72 -8.12
N VAL A 313 7.28 21.96 -8.20
CA VAL A 313 8.10 21.61 -9.37
C VAL A 313 8.29 20.11 -9.45
N MET A 314 8.60 19.43 -8.34
CA MET A 314 8.70 17.98 -8.28
C MET A 314 7.39 17.32 -8.76
N VAL A 315 6.22 17.82 -8.31
CA VAL A 315 4.92 17.34 -8.77
C VAL A 315 4.73 17.50 -10.28
N LYS A 316 5.18 18.62 -10.86
CA LYS A 316 5.15 18.83 -12.33
C LYS A 316 6.03 17.80 -13.06
N ILE A 317 7.23 17.57 -12.56
CA ILE A 317 8.19 16.61 -13.15
C ILE A 317 7.59 15.19 -13.12
N VAL A 318 7.13 14.71 -11.97
CA VAL A 318 6.61 13.35 -11.88
C VAL A 318 5.30 13.15 -12.65
N LYS A 319 4.47 14.20 -12.79
CA LYS A 319 3.27 14.18 -13.65
C LYS A 319 3.65 14.15 -15.15
N ALA A 320 4.75 14.75 -15.54
CA ALA A 320 5.27 14.69 -16.92
C ALA A 320 5.82 13.29 -17.26
N ILE A 321 6.46 12.62 -16.29
CA ILE A 321 7.00 11.27 -16.45
C ILE A 321 5.85 10.24 -16.46
N ILE A 322 4.99 10.25 -15.44
CA ILE A 322 3.84 9.37 -15.36
C ILE A 322 2.59 10.16 -15.75
N ARG A 323 2.24 10.07 -17.03
CA ARG A 323 1.12 10.79 -17.64
C ARG A 323 -0.22 10.16 -17.29
N GLY A 324 -1.29 10.95 -17.41
CA GLY A 324 -2.66 10.57 -17.09
C GLY A 324 -3.05 11.00 -15.69
N GLU A 325 -4.33 11.07 -15.42
CA GLU A 325 -4.86 11.33 -14.08
C GLU A 325 -5.37 10.03 -13.49
N ASP A 326 -5.23 9.91 -12.17
CA ASP A 326 -6.04 8.94 -11.45
C ASP A 326 -7.48 9.38 -11.66
N LYS A 327 -8.33 8.51 -12.16
CA LYS A 327 -9.76 8.75 -12.12
C LYS A 327 -10.08 9.11 -10.68
N ASN A 328 -10.90 10.12 -10.47
CA ASN A 328 -11.21 10.63 -9.14
C ASN A 328 -12.16 9.62 -8.44
N LEU A 329 -11.60 8.43 -8.13
CA LEU A 329 -12.32 7.34 -7.47
C LEU A 329 -12.99 7.86 -6.19
N LYS A 330 -12.32 8.77 -5.48
CA LYS A 330 -12.87 9.37 -4.26
C LYS A 330 -14.20 10.07 -4.51
N ALA A 331 -14.33 10.82 -5.60
CA ALA A 331 -15.59 11.44 -5.98
C ALA A 331 -16.64 10.41 -6.46
N ALA A 332 -16.20 9.26 -6.96
CA ALA A 332 -17.09 8.23 -7.47
C ALA A 332 -17.79 7.43 -6.35
N TYR A 333 -17.11 7.17 -5.23
CA TYR A 333 -17.70 6.45 -4.09
C TYR A 333 -18.15 7.36 -2.94
N GLU A 334 -17.97 8.70 -3.02
CA GLU A 334 -18.63 9.62 -2.11
C GLU A 334 -20.13 9.70 -2.46
N PRO A 335 -21.01 9.63 -1.46
CA PRO A 335 -22.43 9.82 -1.67
C PRO A 335 -22.72 11.19 -2.30
N GLN A 336 -23.54 11.22 -3.35
CA GLN A 336 -23.91 12.44 -4.03
C GLN A 336 -25.11 13.14 -3.40
N TYR A 337 -25.98 12.36 -2.79
CA TYR A 337 -27.25 12.82 -2.27
C TYR A 337 -27.30 12.90 -0.75
N LEU A 338 -26.50 12.09 -0.02
CA LEU A 338 -26.56 12.03 1.44
C LEU A 338 -26.00 13.31 2.08
N ASP A 339 -26.78 13.91 2.99
CA ASP A 339 -26.39 15.09 3.76
C ASP A 339 -26.59 14.83 5.26
N ASN A 340 -25.50 14.83 6.03
CA ASN A 340 -25.55 14.64 7.47
C ASN A 340 -26.32 15.75 8.23
N ASN A 341 -26.49 16.92 7.64
CA ASN A 341 -27.26 18.02 8.23
C ASN A 341 -28.79 17.79 8.17
N LEU A 342 -29.22 16.74 7.48
CA LEU A 342 -30.64 16.38 7.36
C LEU A 342 -31.03 15.14 8.19
N LEU A 343 -30.12 14.63 9.03
CA LEU A 343 -30.42 13.47 9.89
C LEU A 343 -31.54 13.75 10.90
N ASP A 344 -31.73 15.01 11.33
CA ASP A 344 -32.82 15.48 12.18
C ASP A 344 -34.17 15.67 11.42
N LYS A 345 -34.16 15.46 10.09
CA LYS A 345 -35.33 15.55 9.20
C LYS A 345 -35.57 14.21 8.48
N PRO A 346 -36.14 13.22 9.17
CA PRO A 346 -36.19 11.84 8.69
C PRO A 346 -36.75 11.65 7.28
N ALA A 347 -37.86 12.31 6.95
CA ALA A 347 -38.48 12.19 5.62
C ALA A 347 -37.54 12.65 4.49
N ALA A 348 -36.76 13.73 4.71
CA ALA A 348 -35.78 14.19 3.76
C ALA A 348 -34.58 13.23 3.68
N ALA A 349 -34.07 12.81 4.83
CA ALA A 349 -32.95 11.88 4.91
C ALA A 349 -33.26 10.54 4.20
N MET A 350 -34.43 9.95 4.43
CA MET A 350 -34.88 8.71 3.77
C MET A 350 -35.03 8.89 2.24
N TYR A 351 -35.54 10.04 1.80
CA TYR A 351 -35.59 10.36 0.37
C TYR A 351 -34.20 10.42 -0.26
N LEU A 352 -33.23 11.06 0.40
CA LEU A 352 -31.84 11.10 -0.09
C LEU A 352 -31.20 9.71 -0.14
N VAL A 353 -31.50 8.85 0.84
CA VAL A 353 -31.08 7.44 0.81
C VAL A 353 -31.68 6.72 -0.40
N SER A 354 -32.96 6.96 -0.72
CA SER A 354 -33.58 6.32 -1.88
C SER A 354 -32.92 6.71 -3.21
N LEU A 355 -32.47 7.96 -3.35
CA LEU A 355 -31.71 8.42 -4.52
C LEU A 355 -30.33 7.78 -4.61
N GLU A 356 -29.65 7.63 -3.47
CA GLU A 356 -28.35 6.99 -3.45
C GLU A 356 -28.45 5.47 -3.71
N LEU A 357 -29.55 4.81 -3.30
CA LEU A 357 -29.84 3.43 -3.67
C LEU A 357 -30.02 3.24 -5.18
N GLU A 358 -30.66 4.18 -5.87
CA GLU A 358 -30.76 4.15 -7.33
C GLU A 358 -29.38 4.20 -7.99
N ARG A 359 -28.49 5.02 -7.45
CA ARG A 359 -27.10 5.11 -7.91
C ARG A 359 -26.34 3.80 -7.65
N LEU A 360 -26.51 3.16 -6.47
CA LEU A 360 -25.92 1.87 -6.16
C LEU A 360 -26.37 0.78 -7.14
N VAL A 361 -27.67 0.76 -7.49
CA VAL A 361 -28.19 -0.19 -8.48
C VAL A 361 -27.60 0.05 -9.86
N GLY A 362 -27.48 1.31 -10.29
CA GLY A 362 -26.81 1.64 -11.54
C GLY A 362 -25.33 1.22 -11.57
N LEU A 363 -24.64 1.31 -10.43
CA LEU A 363 -23.27 0.80 -10.29
C LEU A 363 -23.21 -0.73 -10.35
N ALA A 364 -24.13 -1.43 -9.69
CA ALA A 364 -24.19 -2.90 -9.74
C ALA A 364 -24.49 -3.41 -11.16
N ASP A 365 -25.41 -2.76 -11.88
CA ASP A 365 -25.70 -3.05 -13.28
C ASP A 365 -24.46 -2.83 -14.17
N ARG A 366 -23.76 -1.70 -13.97
CA ARG A 366 -22.52 -1.40 -14.68
C ARG A 366 -21.43 -2.41 -14.38
N THR A 367 -21.27 -2.86 -13.13
CA THR A 367 -20.33 -3.90 -12.74
C THR A 367 -20.62 -5.21 -13.46
N LEU A 368 -21.88 -5.63 -13.54
CA LEU A 368 -22.30 -6.82 -14.30
C LEU A 368 -22.04 -6.66 -15.79
N ASN A 369 -22.22 -5.46 -16.35
CA ASN A 369 -21.90 -5.19 -17.75
C ASN A 369 -20.38 -5.26 -18.03
N GLN A 370 -19.55 -4.75 -17.12
CA GLN A 370 -18.09 -4.89 -17.25
C GLN A 370 -17.67 -6.36 -17.17
N LEU A 371 -18.27 -7.15 -16.27
CA LEU A 371 -18.04 -8.60 -16.22
C LEU A 371 -18.35 -9.27 -17.56
N LYS A 372 -19.44 -8.89 -18.23
CA LYS A 372 -19.80 -9.37 -19.56
C LYS A 372 -18.71 -9.04 -20.59
N LEU A 373 -18.18 -7.81 -20.57
CA LEU A 373 -17.10 -7.39 -21.47
C LEU A 373 -15.79 -8.16 -21.21
N VAL A 374 -15.43 -8.39 -19.94
CA VAL A 374 -14.25 -9.20 -19.57
C VAL A 374 -14.34 -10.61 -20.13
N LEU A 375 -15.52 -11.23 -20.10
CA LEU A 375 -15.71 -12.60 -20.57
C LEU A 375 -15.77 -12.71 -22.11
N ASP A 376 -16.18 -11.63 -22.81
CA ASP A 376 -16.37 -11.62 -24.27
C ASP A 376 -15.14 -11.09 -25.03
N SER A 377 -14.21 -10.41 -24.37
CA SER A 377 -13.16 -9.67 -25.06
C SER A 377 -11.85 -10.42 -25.21
N GLN A 378 -11.21 -10.24 -26.39
CA GLN A 378 -9.79 -10.55 -26.61
C GLN A 378 -8.86 -9.49 -25.97
N ARG A 379 -9.40 -8.45 -25.32
CA ARG A 379 -8.67 -7.35 -24.64
C ARG A 379 -8.82 -7.41 -23.12
N ILE A 380 -8.71 -8.58 -22.58
CA ILE A 380 -8.99 -8.97 -21.18
C ILE A 380 -8.44 -7.96 -20.14
N ALA A 381 -7.23 -7.45 -20.30
CA ALA A 381 -6.60 -6.63 -19.27
C ALA A 381 -7.29 -5.28 -19.01
N LYS A 382 -7.74 -4.56 -20.05
CA LYS A 382 -8.35 -3.23 -19.90
C LYS A 382 -9.76 -3.28 -19.33
N ASP A 383 -10.54 -4.24 -19.82
CA ASP A 383 -11.93 -4.42 -19.40
C ASP A 383 -11.98 -4.98 -17.98
N TYR A 384 -10.97 -5.78 -17.60
CA TYR A 384 -10.81 -6.29 -16.26
C TYR A 384 -10.49 -5.18 -15.22
N GLU A 385 -9.62 -4.22 -15.56
CA GLU A 385 -9.36 -3.06 -14.68
C GLU A 385 -10.65 -2.25 -14.44
N ALA A 386 -11.48 -2.05 -15.46
CA ALA A 386 -12.73 -1.33 -15.34
C ALA A 386 -13.76 -2.08 -14.47
N PHE A 387 -13.80 -3.41 -14.56
CA PHE A 387 -14.62 -4.24 -13.70
C PHE A 387 -14.23 -4.12 -12.23
N GLN A 388 -12.93 -4.22 -11.92
CA GLN A 388 -12.42 -4.07 -10.55
C GLN A 388 -12.67 -2.66 -9.99
N GLU A 389 -12.52 -1.63 -10.84
CA GLU A 389 -12.80 -0.25 -10.45
C GLU A 389 -14.28 -0.06 -10.06
N ASP A 390 -15.22 -0.53 -10.90
CA ASP A 390 -16.65 -0.42 -10.64
C ASP A 390 -17.07 -1.23 -9.41
N LEU A 391 -16.49 -2.40 -9.20
CA LEU A 391 -16.73 -3.21 -8.00
C LEU A 391 -16.26 -2.51 -6.72
N MET A 392 -15.06 -1.91 -6.75
CA MET A 392 -14.53 -1.14 -5.61
C MET A 392 -15.42 0.07 -5.29
N ILE A 393 -15.89 0.80 -6.31
CA ILE A 393 -16.79 1.94 -6.14
C ILE A 393 -18.10 1.47 -5.50
N LEU A 394 -18.68 0.39 -5.97
CA LEU A 394 -19.92 -0.18 -5.46
C LEU A 394 -19.81 -0.52 -3.97
N GLU A 395 -18.75 -1.22 -3.57
CA GLU A 395 -18.51 -1.62 -2.18
C GLU A 395 -18.31 -0.42 -1.25
N GLN A 396 -17.51 0.55 -1.66
CA GLN A 396 -17.25 1.74 -0.85
C GLN A 396 -18.50 2.60 -0.68
N LEU A 397 -19.25 2.84 -1.75
CA LEU A 397 -20.48 3.62 -1.70
C LEU A 397 -21.54 2.93 -0.83
N GLN A 398 -21.70 1.61 -0.98
CA GLN A 398 -22.63 0.83 -0.17
C GLN A 398 -22.31 0.97 1.34
N GLY A 399 -21.03 0.89 1.72
CA GLY A 399 -20.61 1.11 3.11
C GLY A 399 -20.99 2.50 3.64
N ARG A 400 -20.86 3.56 2.82
CA ARG A 400 -21.26 4.92 3.18
C ARG A 400 -22.77 5.06 3.36
N VAL A 401 -23.56 4.43 2.49
CA VAL A 401 -25.02 4.43 2.61
C VAL A 401 -25.46 3.71 3.88
N THR A 402 -24.87 2.56 4.17
CA THR A 402 -25.14 1.80 5.42
C THR A 402 -24.80 2.62 6.66
N GLU A 403 -23.65 3.31 6.68
CA GLU A 403 -23.26 4.19 7.78
C GLU A 403 -24.29 5.32 8.00
N TYR A 404 -24.76 5.93 6.93
CA TYR A 404 -25.77 7.00 7.00
C TYR A 404 -27.11 6.48 7.54
N ILE A 405 -27.61 5.34 7.04
CA ILE A 405 -28.83 4.69 7.52
C ILE A 405 -28.72 4.34 9.02
N THR A 406 -27.56 3.83 9.44
CA THR A 406 -27.30 3.50 10.85
C THR A 406 -27.37 4.76 11.74
N LYS A 407 -26.80 5.88 11.28
CA LYS A 407 -26.90 7.17 12.00
C LYS A 407 -28.34 7.65 12.08
N LEU A 408 -29.12 7.49 11.01
CA LEU A 408 -30.52 7.86 10.98
C LEU A 408 -31.35 7.04 11.96
N LEU A 409 -31.14 5.72 12.01
CA LEU A 409 -31.82 4.81 12.97
C LEU A 409 -31.44 5.11 14.42
N SER A 410 -30.20 5.46 14.70
CA SER A 410 -29.70 5.73 16.05
C SER A 410 -29.99 7.14 16.57
N GLY A 411 -30.41 8.07 15.69
CA GLY A 411 -30.60 9.48 16.02
C GLY A 411 -31.82 9.80 16.89
N GLY A 412 -32.76 8.87 17.06
CA GLY A 412 -33.94 9.06 17.91
C GLY A 412 -35.03 10.01 17.35
N TYR A 413 -34.91 10.42 16.09
CA TYR A 413 -35.83 11.36 15.43
C TYR A 413 -36.95 10.69 14.63
N LEU A 414 -36.92 9.34 14.52
CA LEU A 414 -37.85 8.55 13.70
C LEU A 414 -39.15 8.26 14.44
N THR A 415 -40.28 8.37 13.76
CA THR A 415 -41.53 7.74 14.20
C THR A 415 -41.45 6.22 13.98
N GLU A 416 -42.38 5.46 14.57
CA GLU A 416 -42.43 4.00 14.39
C GLU A 416 -42.51 3.60 12.91
N GLN A 417 -43.39 4.27 12.13
CA GLN A 417 -43.52 4.05 10.70
C GLN A 417 -42.22 4.40 9.94
N GLN A 418 -41.57 5.51 10.30
CA GLN A 418 -40.30 5.91 9.67
C GLN A 418 -39.16 4.95 10.02
N SER A 419 -39.18 4.38 11.22
CA SER A 419 -38.21 3.35 11.63
C SER A 419 -38.36 2.08 10.79
N GLU A 420 -39.60 1.65 10.53
CA GLU A 420 -39.86 0.50 9.64
C GLU A 420 -39.43 0.78 8.20
N GLU A 421 -39.76 1.95 7.67
CA GLU A 421 -39.35 2.35 6.32
C GLU A 421 -37.83 2.45 6.19
N THR A 422 -37.13 2.98 7.22
CA THR A 422 -35.67 3.04 7.26
C THR A 422 -35.04 1.65 7.36
N ALA A 423 -35.64 0.74 8.12
CA ALA A 423 -35.21 -0.65 8.21
C ALA A 423 -35.33 -1.37 6.85
N ARG A 424 -36.36 -1.09 6.05
CA ARG A 424 -36.50 -1.60 4.68
C ARG A 424 -35.42 -1.05 3.74
N LEU A 425 -35.12 0.25 3.82
CA LEU A 425 -34.00 0.83 3.07
C LEU A 425 -32.70 0.14 3.41
N HIS A 426 -32.47 -0.15 4.69
CA HIS A 426 -31.31 -0.91 5.16
C HIS A 426 -31.29 -2.33 4.60
N PHE A 427 -32.43 -3.02 4.57
CA PHE A 427 -32.55 -4.37 4.02
C PHE A 427 -32.23 -4.40 2.51
N VAL A 428 -32.72 -3.44 1.73
CA VAL A 428 -32.40 -3.29 0.31
C VAL A 428 -30.90 -3.04 0.12
N THR A 429 -30.31 -2.15 0.93
CA THR A 429 -28.86 -1.86 0.89
C THR A 429 -28.02 -3.10 1.17
N ASN A 430 -28.44 -3.93 2.14
CA ASN A 430 -27.75 -5.18 2.47
C ASN A 430 -27.84 -6.24 1.35
N ASN A 431 -28.96 -6.30 0.62
CA ASN A 431 -29.08 -7.19 -0.53
C ASN A 431 -28.17 -6.74 -1.68
N ILE A 432 -28.00 -5.43 -1.89
CA ILE A 432 -27.02 -4.88 -2.85
C ILE A 432 -25.58 -5.22 -2.41
N GLN A 433 -25.28 -5.18 -1.10
CA GLN A 433 -23.99 -5.65 -0.57
C GLN A 433 -23.73 -7.12 -0.92
N ARG A 434 -24.72 -8.01 -0.69
CA ARG A 434 -24.59 -9.43 -1.05
C ARG A 434 -24.35 -9.63 -2.56
N MET A 435 -24.94 -8.79 -3.40
CA MET A 435 -24.65 -8.80 -4.84
C MET A 435 -23.21 -8.39 -5.14
N ALA A 436 -22.69 -7.36 -4.48
CA ALA A 436 -21.28 -6.96 -4.60
C ALA A 436 -20.33 -8.09 -4.15
N GLU A 437 -20.66 -8.81 -3.08
CA GLU A 437 -19.92 -10.00 -2.64
C GLU A 437 -19.91 -11.11 -3.71
N ARG A 438 -21.03 -11.34 -4.39
CA ARG A 438 -21.08 -12.29 -5.53
C ARG A 438 -20.24 -11.80 -6.71
N CYS A 439 -20.24 -10.48 -6.99
CA CYS A 439 -19.36 -9.91 -8.02
C CYS A 439 -17.87 -10.08 -7.64
N ARG A 440 -17.51 -9.99 -6.37
CA ARG A 440 -16.14 -10.26 -5.88
C ARG A 440 -15.75 -11.72 -6.05
N ASP A 441 -16.65 -12.67 -5.76
CA ASP A 441 -16.40 -14.10 -6.02
C ASP A 441 -16.14 -14.33 -7.52
N MET A 442 -16.90 -13.65 -8.39
CA MET A 442 -16.70 -13.71 -9.84
C MET A 442 -15.40 -13.00 -10.30
N ASP A 443 -14.95 -11.94 -9.59
CA ASP A 443 -13.63 -11.32 -9.82
C ASP A 443 -12.50 -12.31 -9.61
N GLU A 444 -12.54 -13.10 -8.53
CA GLU A 444 -11.53 -14.12 -8.26
C GLU A 444 -11.47 -15.17 -9.38
N ILE A 445 -12.63 -15.59 -9.90
CA ILE A 445 -12.71 -16.50 -11.04
C ILE A 445 -12.09 -15.86 -12.28
N CYS A 446 -12.46 -14.62 -12.61
CA CYS A 446 -11.91 -13.89 -13.77
C CYS A 446 -10.39 -13.73 -13.65
N ARG A 447 -9.88 -13.42 -12.46
CA ARG A 447 -8.44 -13.30 -12.20
C ARG A 447 -7.70 -14.58 -12.51
N GLN A 448 -8.22 -15.73 -12.09
CA GLN A 448 -7.62 -17.03 -12.35
C GLN A 448 -7.67 -17.40 -13.84
N VAL A 449 -8.77 -17.11 -14.51
CA VAL A 449 -8.94 -17.35 -15.96
C VAL A 449 -7.97 -16.48 -16.77
N VAL A 450 -7.87 -15.18 -16.42
CA VAL A 450 -6.95 -14.21 -17.05
C VAL A 450 -5.48 -14.59 -16.83
N ALA A 451 -5.10 -14.88 -15.57
CA ALA A 451 -3.72 -15.22 -15.22
C ALA A 451 -3.21 -16.48 -15.93
N GLN A 452 -4.11 -17.40 -16.26
CA GLN A 452 -3.78 -18.64 -16.97
C GLN A 452 -3.92 -18.52 -18.51
N ASN A 453 -4.23 -17.32 -19.01
CA ASN A 453 -4.50 -17.04 -20.42
C ASN A 453 -5.52 -18.03 -21.05
N ARG A 454 -6.59 -18.33 -20.31
CA ARG A 454 -7.65 -19.26 -20.68
C ARG A 454 -8.89 -18.52 -21.14
N VAL A 455 -9.69 -19.16 -22.00
CA VAL A 455 -10.95 -18.60 -22.50
C VAL A 455 -12.05 -19.68 -22.43
N PHE A 456 -13.28 -19.25 -22.20
CA PHE A 456 -14.44 -20.10 -22.35
C PHE A 456 -14.71 -20.41 -23.83
N SER A 457 -15.30 -21.56 -24.13
CA SER A 457 -15.79 -21.81 -25.49
C SER A 457 -16.90 -20.80 -25.86
N SER A 458 -17.06 -20.50 -27.14
CA SER A 458 -18.07 -19.52 -27.60
C SER A 458 -19.47 -19.84 -27.07
N VAL A 459 -19.85 -21.12 -27.07
CA VAL A 459 -21.16 -21.58 -26.56
C VAL A 459 -21.26 -21.36 -25.03
N ALA A 460 -20.20 -21.66 -24.28
CA ALA A 460 -20.20 -21.45 -22.83
C ALA A 460 -20.28 -19.94 -22.50
N ASN A 461 -19.56 -19.12 -23.26
CA ASN A 461 -19.59 -17.67 -23.08
C ASN A 461 -20.98 -17.08 -23.37
N GLU A 462 -21.65 -17.50 -24.47
CA GLU A 462 -23.02 -17.08 -24.76
C GLU A 462 -24.01 -17.47 -23.65
N GLU A 463 -23.84 -18.65 -23.05
CA GLU A 463 -24.68 -19.13 -21.94
C GLU A 463 -24.49 -18.22 -20.71
N ILE A 464 -23.24 -17.86 -20.35
CA ILE A 464 -22.92 -16.95 -19.23
C ILE A 464 -23.49 -15.56 -19.52
N VAL A 465 -23.29 -15.00 -20.72
CA VAL A 465 -23.77 -13.67 -21.12
C VAL A 465 -25.30 -13.58 -21.03
N LYS A 466 -26.03 -14.64 -21.43
CA LYS A 466 -27.49 -14.70 -21.28
C LYS A 466 -27.92 -14.65 -19.81
N CYS A 467 -27.20 -15.35 -18.94
CA CYS A 467 -27.47 -15.32 -17.49
C CYS A 467 -27.14 -13.96 -16.88
N ILE A 468 -26.05 -13.29 -17.29
CA ILE A 468 -25.74 -11.91 -16.84
C ILE A 468 -26.86 -10.94 -17.27
N THR A 469 -27.30 -11.00 -18.52
CA THR A 469 -28.37 -10.12 -19.03
C THR A 469 -29.68 -10.34 -18.27
N LEU A 470 -30.01 -11.59 -17.91
CA LEU A 470 -31.17 -11.88 -17.07
C LEU A 470 -31.01 -11.33 -15.65
N ALA A 471 -29.83 -11.47 -15.04
CA ALA A 471 -29.54 -10.90 -13.71
C ALA A 471 -29.64 -9.37 -13.70
N GLN A 472 -29.15 -8.68 -14.72
CA GLN A 472 -29.31 -7.23 -14.90
C GLN A 472 -30.77 -6.82 -15.01
N SER A 473 -31.56 -7.53 -15.79
CA SER A 473 -33.01 -7.29 -15.92
C SER A 473 -33.75 -7.50 -14.59
N LEU A 474 -33.40 -8.54 -13.83
CA LEU A 474 -33.97 -8.81 -12.50
C LEU A 474 -33.62 -7.70 -11.53
N LEU A 475 -32.35 -7.25 -11.48
CA LEU A 475 -31.90 -6.17 -10.61
C LEU A 475 -32.65 -4.87 -10.85
N SER A 476 -32.73 -4.42 -12.10
CA SER A 476 -33.45 -3.19 -12.47
C SER A 476 -34.92 -3.26 -12.07
N ARG A 477 -35.60 -4.37 -12.37
CA ARG A 477 -37.02 -4.55 -12.05
C ARG A 477 -37.28 -4.72 -10.56
N SER A 478 -36.40 -5.32 -9.79
CA SER A 478 -36.58 -5.49 -8.34
C SER A 478 -36.62 -4.14 -7.62
N VAL A 479 -35.75 -3.21 -8.01
CA VAL A 479 -35.75 -1.87 -7.45
C VAL A 479 -36.95 -1.04 -7.94
N GLU A 480 -37.35 -1.18 -9.20
CA GLU A 480 -38.54 -0.52 -9.72
C GLU A 480 -39.84 -1.05 -9.05
N ALA A 481 -39.87 -2.36 -8.73
CA ALA A 481 -40.99 -2.93 -7.97
C ALA A 481 -41.11 -2.31 -6.57
N VAL A 482 -39.97 -2.12 -5.87
CA VAL A 482 -39.96 -1.47 -4.55
C VAL A 482 -40.39 0.00 -4.66
N LYS A 483 -39.98 0.71 -5.71
CA LYS A 483 -40.40 2.11 -5.95
C LYS A 483 -41.89 2.27 -6.21
N THR A 484 -42.42 1.37 -7.01
CA THR A 484 -43.82 1.49 -7.51
C THR A 484 -44.81 0.73 -6.64
N GLY A 485 -44.36 -0.23 -5.83
CA GLY A 485 -45.26 -1.14 -5.10
C GLY A 485 -46.01 -2.13 -6.01
N SER A 486 -45.46 -2.45 -7.21
CA SER A 486 -46.15 -3.25 -8.23
C SER A 486 -46.06 -4.75 -7.91
N LYS A 487 -47.15 -5.37 -7.45
CA LYS A 487 -47.29 -6.81 -7.22
C LYS A 487 -47.14 -7.66 -8.49
N GLU A 488 -47.55 -7.13 -9.64
CA GLU A 488 -47.41 -7.78 -10.92
C GLU A 488 -45.92 -7.97 -11.26
N MET A 489 -45.10 -6.92 -11.05
CA MET A 489 -43.67 -6.94 -11.28
C MET A 489 -42.96 -7.91 -10.33
N VAL A 490 -43.39 -8.00 -9.08
CA VAL A 490 -42.87 -8.98 -8.10
C VAL A 490 -43.11 -10.42 -8.61
N ASN A 491 -44.32 -10.76 -9.07
CA ASN A 491 -44.61 -12.08 -9.62
C ASN A 491 -43.78 -12.42 -10.85
N ASP A 492 -43.52 -11.44 -11.72
CA ASP A 492 -42.65 -11.64 -12.88
C ASP A 492 -41.20 -11.91 -12.47
N ILE A 493 -40.71 -11.22 -11.43
CA ILE A 493 -39.36 -11.43 -10.89
C ILE A 493 -39.24 -12.85 -10.30
N PHE A 494 -40.23 -13.35 -9.58
CA PHE A 494 -40.24 -14.75 -9.10
C PHE A 494 -40.14 -15.75 -10.24
N ARG A 495 -40.94 -15.56 -11.30
CA ARG A 495 -40.95 -16.45 -12.45
C ARG A 495 -39.59 -16.46 -13.19
N ASP A 496 -38.99 -15.29 -13.38
CA ASP A 496 -37.74 -15.15 -14.10
C ASP A 496 -36.53 -15.64 -13.26
N THR A 497 -36.61 -15.54 -11.93
CA THR A 497 -35.62 -16.16 -11.04
C THR A 497 -35.68 -17.69 -11.11
N ASP A 498 -36.87 -18.27 -11.19
CA ASP A 498 -37.02 -19.70 -11.44
C ASP A 498 -36.46 -20.10 -12.83
N GLN A 499 -36.62 -19.23 -13.83
CA GLN A 499 -35.97 -19.42 -15.13
C GLN A 499 -34.45 -19.39 -15.02
N MET A 500 -33.87 -18.49 -14.20
CA MET A 500 -32.43 -18.44 -13.93
C MET A 500 -31.92 -19.75 -13.35
N ARG A 501 -32.57 -20.27 -12.29
CA ARG A 501 -32.21 -21.55 -11.66
C ARG A 501 -32.31 -22.75 -12.61
N ARG A 502 -33.33 -22.76 -13.51
CA ARG A 502 -33.45 -23.78 -14.56
C ARG A 502 -32.35 -23.64 -15.61
N SER A 503 -31.98 -22.41 -15.98
CA SER A 503 -30.90 -22.14 -16.92
C SER A 503 -29.56 -22.56 -16.38
N GLU A 504 -29.23 -22.26 -15.12
CA GLU A 504 -28.02 -22.73 -14.42
C GLU A 504 -27.87 -24.26 -14.54
N ARG A 505 -28.92 -25.02 -14.15
CA ARG A 505 -28.89 -26.49 -14.22
C ARG A 505 -28.76 -27.02 -15.64
N ARG A 506 -29.43 -26.39 -16.62
CA ARG A 506 -29.39 -26.76 -18.02
C ARG A 506 -28.03 -26.52 -18.64
N CYS A 507 -27.44 -25.34 -18.39
CA CYS A 507 -26.13 -24.97 -18.91
C CYS A 507 -25.02 -25.84 -18.31
N ASN A 508 -25.04 -26.12 -17.01
CA ASN A 508 -24.11 -27.05 -16.35
C ASN A 508 -24.19 -28.45 -16.98
N LYS A 509 -25.40 -28.98 -17.20
CA LYS A 509 -25.59 -30.29 -17.86
C LYS A 509 -25.12 -30.31 -19.31
N ALA A 510 -25.35 -29.23 -20.07
CA ALA A 510 -24.90 -29.07 -21.43
C ALA A 510 -23.37 -28.95 -21.51
N HIS A 511 -22.76 -28.18 -20.61
CA HIS A 511 -21.30 -28.04 -20.52
C HIS A 511 -20.62 -29.40 -20.27
N LEU A 512 -21.13 -30.20 -19.33
CA LEU A 512 -20.59 -31.54 -19.06
C LEU A 512 -20.68 -32.47 -20.27
N LYS A 513 -21.74 -32.34 -21.11
CA LYS A 513 -21.84 -33.09 -22.37
C LYS A 513 -20.76 -32.64 -23.35
N ARG A 514 -20.54 -31.33 -23.49
CA ARG A 514 -19.49 -30.76 -24.37
C ARG A 514 -18.09 -31.19 -23.93
N VAL A 515 -17.84 -31.25 -22.62
CA VAL A 515 -16.57 -31.76 -22.07
C VAL A 515 -16.35 -33.22 -22.43
N LYS A 516 -17.39 -34.06 -22.31
CA LYS A 516 -17.32 -35.49 -22.73
C LYS A 516 -17.11 -35.66 -24.23
N ALA A 517 -17.62 -34.73 -25.04
CA ALA A 517 -17.42 -34.73 -26.50
C ALA A 517 -16.07 -34.14 -26.92
N GLY A 518 -15.25 -33.63 -26.00
CA GLY A 518 -13.99 -32.97 -26.31
C GLY A 518 -14.11 -31.54 -26.85
N GLU A 519 -15.33 -30.96 -26.84
CA GLU A 519 -15.61 -29.59 -27.32
C GLU A 519 -15.29 -28.50 -26.29
N CYS A 520 -15.16 -28.88 -25.03
CA CYS A 520 -14.80 -27.99 -23.93
C CYS A 520 -13.73 -28.61 -23.03
N HIS A 521 -12.88 -27.78 -22.46
CA HIS A 521 -11.83 -28.23 -21.55
C HIS A 521 -12.37 -28.54 -20.16
N ALA A 522 -12.12 -29.72 -19.62
CA ALA A 522 -12.62 -30.19 -18.32
C ALA A 522 -12.19 -29.27 -17.15
N HIS A 523 -10.99 -28.68 -17.23
CA HIS A 523 -10.46 -27.76 -16.20
C HIS A 523 -11.20 -26.41 -16.13
N MET A 524 -12.01 -26.06 -17.14
CA MET A 524 -12.86 -24.86 -17.12
C MET A 524 -14.22 -25.09 -16.45
N THR A 525 -14.57 -26.34 -16.14
CA THR A 525 -15.87 -26.70 -15.55
C THR A 525 -16.14 -26.04 -14.18
N PRO A 526 -15.20 -26.01 -13.23
CA PRO A 526 -15.43 -25.32 -11.95
C PRO A 526 -15.74 -23.82 -12.18
N TYR A 527 -14.93 -23.13 -12.96
CA TYR A 527 -15.10 -21.69 -13.23
C TYR A 527 -16.44 -21.38 -13.90
N PHE A 528 -16.85 -22.20 -14.87
CA PHE A 528 -18.14 -22.08 -15.53
C PHE A 528 -19.31 -22.28 -14.55
N SER A 529 -19.26 -23.32 -13.73
CA SER A 529 -20.30 -23.64 -12.75
C SER A 529 -20.41 -22.57 -11.66
N ASP A 530 -19.27 -22.07 -11.18
CA ASP A 530 -19.23 -21.07 -10.12
C ASP A 530 -19.72 -19.70 -10.60
N LEU A 531 -19.44 -19.30 -11.86
CA LEU A 531 -20.02 -18.11 -12.46
C LEU A 531 -21.55 -18.20 -12.53
N LEU A 532 -22.09 -19.30 -13.04
CA LEU A 532 -23.54 -19.50 -13.12
C LEU A 532 -24.20 -19.54 -11.74
N TYR A 533 -23.56 -20.16 -10.77
CA TYR A 533 -24.04 -20.20 -9.38
C TYR A 533 -24.10 -18.79 -8.78
N ASN A 534 -23.05 -17.98 -8.92
CA ASN A 534 -23.06 -16.62 -8.38
C ASN A 534 -24.12 -15.73 -9.05
N LEU A 535 -24.34 -15.88 -10.37
CA LEU A 535 -25.42 -15.19 -11.09
C LEU A 535 -26.81 -15.62 -10.58
N SER A 536 -26.99 -16.91 -10.27
CA SER A 536 -28.23 -17.43 -9.68
C SER A 536 -28.46 -16.86 -8.27
N ARG A 537 -27.39 -16.67 -7.46
CA ARG A 537 -27.47 -16.02 -6.14
C ARG A 537 -27.80 -14.53 -6.24
N ILE A 538 -27.30 -13.83 -7.26
CA ILE A 538 -27.73 -12.43 -7.55
C ILE A 538 -29.23 -12.38 -7.83
N ALA A 539 -29.75 -13.32 -8.62
CA ALA A 539 -31.18 -13.39 -8.89
C ALA A 539 -32.02 -13.63 -7.61
N ASP A 540 -31.53 -14.49 -6.69
CA ASP A 540 -32.18 -14.70 -5.38
C ASP A 540 -32.20 -13.41 -4.54
N ASN A 541 -31.13 -12.61 -4.54
CA ASN A 541 -31.11 -11.31 -3.87
C ASN A 541 -32.09 -10.32 -4.49
N CYS A 542 -32.29 -10.36 -5.83
CA CYS A 542 -33.31 -9.55 -6.52
C CYS A 542 -34.73 -9.90 -6.06
N VAL A 543 -35.03 -11.18 -5.82
CA VAL A 543 -36.31 -11.61 -5.21
C VAL A 543 -36.47 -11.01 -3.82
N SER A 544 -35.45 -11.12 -2.97
CA SER A 544 -35.53 -10.56 -1.60
C SER A 544 -35.76 -9.04 -1.61
N ILE A 545 -35.17 -8.31 -2.58
CA ILE A 545 -35.47 -6.87 -2.76
C ILE A 545 -36.91 -6.67 -3.20
N ALA A 546 -37.41 -7.47 -4.16
CA ALA A 546 -38.74 -7.32 -4.71
C ALA A 546 -39.85 -7.64 -3.68
N GLU A 547 -39.61 -8.60 -2.75
CA GLU A 547 -40.53 -8.93 -1.66
C GLU A 547 -40.84 -7.74 -0.75
N GLU A 548 -39.91 -6.79 -0.59
CA GLU A 548 -40.15 -5.55 0.15
C GLU A 548 -41.20 -4.65 -0.50
N ALA A 549 -41.47 -4.81 -1.80
CA ALA A 549 -42.55 -4.09 -2.48
C ALA A 549 -43.96 -4.53 -2.04
N ASP A 550 -44.12 -5.77 -1.58
CA ASP A 550 -45.42 -6.34 -1.19
C ASP A 550 -45.85 -5.92 0.23
N THR A 551 -44.95 -5.38 1.05
CA THR A 551 -45.21 -4.97 2.44
C THR A 551 -45.92 -3.61 2.57
N GLY A 552 -46.27 -2.94 1.49
CA GLY A 552 -47.35 -1.93 1.43
C GLY A 552 -46.98 -0.46 1.58
N ALA A 553 -45.70 -0.09 1.78
CA ALA A 553 -45.32 1.34 1.80
C ALA A 553 -44.11 1.56 0.90
N GLY A 554 -44.36 1.71 -0.38
CA GLY A 554 -43.30 1.92 -1.35
C GLY A 554 -42.62 3.31 -1.24
N PHE A 555 -41.41 3.42 -1.75
CA PHE A 555 -40.70 4.70 -2.00
C PHE A 555 -41.54 5.74 -2.73
N ALA A 556 -42.66 5.35 -3.37
CA ALA A 556 -43.62 6.24 -3.98
C ALA A 556 -44.20 7.25 -2.98
N GLU A 557 -44.35 6.87 -1.72
CA GLU A 557 -44.86 7.76 -0.68
C GLU A 557 -43.79 8.70 -0.16
N LEU A 558 -42.54 8.24 -0.07
CA LEU A 558 -41.37 9.08 0.20
C LEU A 558 -41.19 10.16 -0.88
N HIS A 559 -41.31 9.77 -2.15
CA HIS A 559 -41.20 10.68 -3.29
C HIS A 559 -42.33 11.72 -3.29
N LYS A 560 -43.56 11.29 -2.95
CA LYS A 560 -44.75 12.15 -2.84
C LYS A 560 -44.65 13.13 -1.66
N ASN A 561 -44.09 12.70 -0.55
CA ASN A 561 -43.87 13.52 0.63
C ASN A 561 -42.69 14.50 0.43
N ALA A 562 -41.60 14.09 -0.22
CA ALA A 562 -40.53 15.00 -0.60
C ALA A 562 -40.96 16.07 -1.58
N LYS A 563 -41.84 15.74 -2.53
CA LYS A 563 -42.47 16.70 -3.46
C LYS A 563 -43.36 17.71 -2.73
N LYS A 564 -44.13 17.27 -1.75
CA LYS A 564 -44.96 18.16 -0.90
C LYS A 564 -44.12 19.11 -0.04
N MET A 565 -42.92 18.74 0.31
CA MET A 565 -41.97 19.52 1.13
C MET A 565 -41.09 20.47 0.29
N GLY A 566 -41.24 20.53 -1.02
CA GLY A 566 -40.48 21.44 -1.90
C GLY A 566 -39.06 21.01 -2.23
N PHE A 567 -38.66 19.74 -1.92
CA PHE A 567 -37.34 19.23 -2.22
C PHE A 567 -37.14 18.76 -3.67
N VAL A 568 -38.18 18.81 -4.52
CA VAL A 568 -38.19 18.25 -5.89
C VAL A 568 -38.19 19.32 -6.99
N GLU A 569 -38.27 20.60 -6.66
CA GLU A 569 -38.13 21.68 -7.64
C GLU A 569 -36.77 22.35 -7.49
N GLY A 570 -35.79 21.88 -8.28
CA GLY A 570 -34.56 22.61 -8.53
C GLY A 570 -33.24 21.91 -8.18
N ARG A 571 -32.95 20.82 -8.82
CA ARG A 571 -31.55 20.39 -9.15
C ARG A 571 -31.56 19.53 -10.42
#